data_e2b57cba79de27434b7055da1513f2fd
#
_entry.id   e2b57cba79de27434b7055da1513f2fd
#
_cell.length_a   1.000
_cell.length_b   1.000
_cell.length_c   1.000
_cell.angle_alpha   90.00
_cell.angle_beta   90.00
_cell.angle_gamma   90.00
#
_symmetry.space_group_name_H-M   'P 1'
#
loop_
_entity.id
_entity.type
_entity.pdbx_description
1 polymer ?
#
loop_
_entity_poly.entity_id
_entity_poly.type
_entity_poly.pdbx_seq_one_letter_code
_entity_poly.pdbx_strand_id
1 'polypeptide(L)'
;MKKIKLFPKIFLFTFAMMLLISFIAHLLIFLIAPAQNVLVTNILVTNAGASALSEVDMPRLITQTMLKTFPISILCCAAISALFSYFFSRGITTPILSLSKSANQMSKLEPDARAIVSSKDEIGALATDINNLYQSLLLTIRNLELEKEKVSLAEKEKIDFLRTASHELKTPVTELNATLENMILGIGEYRDYETYLPKCKEITEQLGGMIRDVLNASRLQTQGNNEPCSNFSLKALLTELCEPYRLIAEAKGVKFKIELSSDAFVYLPEGQLKKAISNILSNAVNYTEAGQSISVVFDKNRLSVSNECSVLPPEQLQHIFEPFYRPDLAHSQATGGNGLGLYIVQTILDKLHLKYQFVPMPNDRGMNFTIQF
;
A
#
# COMPACT_ATOMS: atom_id res chain seq x y z
N MET A 1 -37.76 -4.42 30.23
CA MET A 1 -38.66 -5.04 29.22
C MET A 1 -37.84 -6.03 28.39
N LYS A 2 -38.11 -7.34 28.44
CA LYS A 2 -37.47 -8.33 27.57
C LYS A 2 -37.85 -8.02 26.13
N LYS A 3 -36.84 -7.65 25.29
CA LYS A 3 -37.07 -7.45 23.85
C LYS A 3 -37.54 -8.78 23.25
N ILE A 4 -38.81 -8.82 22.80
CA ILE A 4 -39.35 -9.97 22.09
C ILE A 4 -38.49 -10.21 20.86
N LYS A 5 -37.96 -11.44 20.66
CA LYS A 5 -37.16 -11.81 19.51
C LYS A 5 -37.92 -11.52 18.21
N LEU A 6 -37.21 -11.17 17.15
CA LEU A 6 -37.81 -10.73 15.87
C LEU A 6 -38.76 -11.77 15.28
N PHE A 7 -38.41 -13.06 15.31
CA PHE A 7 -39.26 -14.15 14.82
C PHE A 7 -40.64 -14.17 15.46
N PRO A 8 -40.83 -14.26 16.80
CA PRO A 8 -42.15 -14.27 17.39
C PRO A 8 -42.91 -12.96 17.20
N LYS A 9 -42.23 -11.83 17.03
CA LYS A 9 -42.91 -10.55 16.77
C LYS A 9 -43.50 -10.52 15.36
N ILE A 10 -42.78 -10.95 14.33
CA ILE A 10 -43.29 -11.01 12.96
C ILE A 10 -44.34 -12.08 12.83
N PHE A 11 -44.13 -13.27 13.43
CA PHE A 11 -45.13 -14.33 13.47
C PHE A 11 -46.45 -13.85 14.07
N LEU A 12 -46.39 -13.22 15.23
CA LEU A 12 -47.63 -12.76 15.91
C LEU A 12 -48.36 -11.68 15.10
N PHE A 13 -47.59 -10.75 14.48
CA PHE A 13 -48.16 -9.69 13.65
C PHE A 13 -48.82 -10.25 12.39
N THR A 14 -48.16 -11.12 11.64
CA THR A 14 -48.73 -11.71 10.42
C THR A 14 -49.91 -12.63 10.72
N PHE A 15 -49.82 -13.39 11.81
CA PHE A 15 -50.92 -14.23 12.27
C PHE A 15 -52.16 -13.40 12.67
N ALA A 16 -51.98 -12.35 13.45
CA ALA A 16 -53.06 -11.45 13.86
C ALA A 16 -53.71 -10.75 12.64
N MET A 17 -52.89 -10.28 11.67
CA MET A 17 -53.43 -9.67 10.45
C MET A 17 -54.24 -10.66 9.61
N MET A 18 -53.76 -11.90 9.44
CA MET A 18 -54.50 -12.92 8.69
C MET A 18 -55.81 -13.32 9.39
N LEU A 19 -55.78 -13.44 10.73
CA LEU A 19 -57.00 -13.68 11.49
C LEU A 19 -58.02 -12.54 11.36
N LEU A 20 -57.55 -11.28 11.39
CA LEU A 20 -58.42 -10.11 11.22
C LEU A 20 -59.07 -10.10 9.83
N ILE A 21 -58.29 -10.34 8.76
CA ILE A 21 -58.81 -10.42 7.39
C ILE A 21 -59.83 -11.53 7.26
N SER A 22 -59.53 -12.73 7.83
CA SER A 22 -60.45 -13.85 7.83
C SER A 22 -61.76 -13.53 8.58
N PHE A 23 -61.67 -12.89 9.74
CA PHE A 23 -62.83 -12.46 10.52
C PHE A 23 -63.73 -11.47 9.78
N ILE A 24 -63.08 -10.44 9.13
CA ILE A 24 -63.81 -9.45 8.33
C ILE A 24 -64.56 -10.12 7.15
N ALA A 25 -63.86 -11.04 6.45
CA ALA A 25 -64.47 -11.76 5.33
C ALA A 25 -65.67 -12.58 5.78
N HIS A 26 -65.61 -13.28 6.91
CA HIS A 26 -66.72 -14.04 7.46
C HIS A 26 -67.87 -13.15 7.95
N LEU A 27 -67.56 -12.01 8.57
CA LEU A 27 -68.49 -11.01 8.96
C LEU A 27 -69.28 -10.45 7.77
N LEU A 28 -68.55 -10.12 6.67
CA LEU A 28 -69.15 -9.64 5.41
C LEU A 28 -70.13 -10.70 4.81
N ILE A 29 -69.66 -11.95 4.74
CA ILE A 29 -70.53 -13.05 4.25
C ILE A 29 -71.77 -13.18 5.11
N PHE A 30 -71.61 -13.13 6.44
CA PHE A 30 -72.75 -13.22 7.37
C PHE A 30 -73.75 -12.06 7.21
N LEU A 31 -73.26 -10.84 6.94
CA LEU A 31 -74.14 -9.66 6.76
C LEU A 31 -74.85 -9.63 5.39
N ILE A 32 -74.15 -10.07 4.31
CA ILE A 32 -74.66 -9.98 2.93
C ILE A 32 -75.55 -11.18 2.58
N ALA A 33 -75.29 -12.38 3.10
CA ALA A 33 -75.98 -13.59 2.74
C ALA A 33 -77.54 -13.54 3.05
N PRO A 34 -77.98 -12.98 4.18
CA PRO A 34 -79.44 -12.84 4.45
C PRO A 34 -80.14 -11.91 3.47
N ALA A 35 -79.48 -10.81 3.07
CA ALA A 35 -80.04 -9.83 2.14
C ALA A 35 -80.23 -10.37 0.71
N GLN A 36 -79.29 -11.16 0.23
CA GLN A 36 -79.36 -11.81 -1.09
C GLN A 36 -80.42 -12.93 -1.11
N ASN A 37 -80.56 -13.65 0.00
CA ASN A 37 -81.58 -14.73 0.10
C ASN A 37 -82.98 -14.19 0.04
N VAL A 38 -83.29 -13.02 0.64
CA VAL A 38 -84.54 -12.33 0.50
C VAL A 38 -84.86 -11.92 -0.93
N LEU A 39 -83.82 -11.51 -1.67
CA LEU A 39 -83.93 -11.11 -3.06
C LEU A 39 -84.21 -12.30 -3.99
N VAL A 40 -83.53 -13.43 -3.77
CA VAL A 40 -83.68 -14.67 -4.54
C VAL A 40 -85.02 -15.34 -4.26
N THR A 41 -85.48 -15.38 -3.03
CA THR A 41 -86.81 -15.89 -2.67
C THR A 41 -87.92 -15.03 -3.28
N ASN A 42 -87.76 -13.72 -3.29
CA ASN A 42 -88.75 -12.85 -3.93
C ASN A 42 -88.82 -13.05 -5.47
N ILE A 43 -87.68 -13.25 -6.13
CA ILE A 43 -87.58 -13.53 -7.57
C ILE A 43 -88.23 -14.91 -7.88
N LEU A 44 -87.97 -15.93 -7.08
CA LEU A 44 -88.52 -17.28 -7.28
C LEU A 44 -90.01 -17.34 -7.00
N VAL A 45 -90.51 -16.61 -6.01
CA VAL A 45 -91.95 -16.51 -5.72
C VAL A 45 -92.73 -15.76 -6.80
N THR A 46 -92.13 -14.78 -7.44
CA THR A 46 -92.73 -14.03 -8.57
C THR A 46 -92.79 -14.83 -9.87
N ASN A 47 -91.86 -15.77 -10.08
CA ASN A 47 -91.77 -16.56 -11.32
C ASN A 47 -92.42 -17.98 -11.27
N ALA A 48 -92.56 -18.58 -10.10
CA ALA A 48 -93.26 -19.86 -9.92
C ALA A 48 -94.58 -19.64 -9.19
N GLY A 49 -95.69 -19.88 -9.87
CA GLY A 49 -97.04 -19.71 -9.25
C GLY A 49 -97.18 -20.30 -7.85
N ALA A 50 -97.78 -19.56 -6.98
CA ALA A 50 -97.76 -19.61 -5.50
C ALA A 50 -98.15 -20.92 -4.78
N SER A 51 -98.13 -22.12 -5.40
CA SER A 51 -98.64 -23.32 -4.82
C SER A 51 -97.69 -24.45 -4.38
N ALA A 52 -96.36 -24.27 -4.52
CA ALA A 52 -95.40 -25.39 -4.23
C ALA A 52 -94.31 -25.11 -3.19
N LEU A 53 -94.26 -23.96 -2.55
CA LEU A 53 -93.16 -23.58 -1.66
C LEU A 53 -93.53 -23.21 -0.22
N SER A 54 -94.71 -23.67 0.25
CA SER A 54 -95.28 -23.23 1.55
C SER A 54 -94.71 -23.95 2.81
N GLU A 55 -93.77 -24.88 2.69
CA GLU A 55 -93.29 -25.62 3.88
C GLU A 55 -91.79 -25.60 4.20
N VAL A 56 -90.96 -24.97 3.37
CA VAL A 56 -89.54 -24.92 3.68
C VAL A 56 -89.14 -23.48 4.05
N ASP A 57 -88.95 -23.27 5.35
CA ASP A 57 -88.43 -21.98 5.86
C ASP A 57 -86.98 -21.78 5.51
N MET A 58 -86.72 -21.52 4.17
CA MET A 58 -85.42 -21.39 3.55
C MET A 58 -84.45 -20.40 4.28
N PRO A 59 -84.91 -19.24 4.76
CA PRO A 59 -84.11 -18.35 5.57
C PRO A 59 -83.61 -18.98 6.87
N ARG A 60 -84.41 -19.79 7.54
CA ARG A 60 -84.04 -20.52 8.78
C ARG A 60 -82.99 -21.61 8.50
N LEU A 61 -83.17 -22.37 7.44
CA LEU A 61 -82.24 -23.43 7.05
C LEU A 61 -80.84 -22.86 6.68
N ILE A 62 -80.81 -21.77 5.96
CA ILE A 62 -79.57 -21.09 5.59
C ILE A 62 -78.91 -20.51 6.82
N THR A 63 -79.64 -19.84 7.71
CA THR A 63 -79.11 -19.29 8.96
C THR A 63 -78.60 -20.40 9.90
N GLN A 64 -79.27 -21.52 10.02
CA GLN A 64 -78.80 -22.66 10.82
C GLN A 64 -77.52 -23.32 10.21
N THR A 65 -77.47 -23.44 8.89
CA THR A 65 -76.35 -24.02 8.21
C THR A 65 -75.11 -23.10 8.34
N MET A 66 -75.32 -21.80 8.20
CA MET A 66 -74.26 -20.80 8.43
C MET A 66 -73.73 -20.83 9.86
N LEU A 67 -74.66 -20.90 10.86
CA LEU A 67 -74.26 -20.96 12.27
C LEU A 67 -73.45 -22.24 12.61
N LYS A 68 -73.71 -23.37 11.94
CA LYS A 68 -72.96 -24.62 12.11
C LYS A 68 -71.61 -24.63 11.38
N THR A 69 -71.54 -24.03 10.20
CA THR A 69 -70.28 -24.00 9.40
C THR A 69 -69.30 -22.91 9.81
N PHE A 70 -69.83 -21.83 10.44
CA PHE A 70 -69.04 -20.68 10.89
C PHE A 70 -67.84 -21.05 11.82
N PRO A 71 -67.98 -21.84 12.89
CA PRO A 71 -66.91 -22.21 13.79
C PRO A 71 -65.84 -23.07 13.09
N ILE A 72 -66.27 -23.97 12.20
CA ILE A 72 -65.35 -24.84 11.43
C ILE A 72 -64.50 -24.00 10.49
N SER A 73 -65.11 -23.06 9.79
CA SER A 73 -64.47 -22.16 8.86
C SER A 73 -63.44 -21.27 9.57
N ILE A 74 -63.74 -20.70 10.73
CA ILE A 74 -62.78 -19.92 11.54
C ILE A 74 -61.61 -20.78 11.97
N LEU A 75 -61.90 -22.02 12.42
CA LEU A 75 -60.84 -22.92 12.86
C LEU A 75 -59.85 -23.30 11.68
N CYS A 76 -60.38 -23.58 10.50
CA CYS A 76 -59.61 -23.81 9.32
C CYS A 76 -58.78 -22.59 8.91
N CYS A 77 -59.37 -21.39 8.92
CA CYS A 77 -58.66 -20.16 8.62
C CYS A 77 -57.55 -19.84 9.64
N ALA A 78 -57.80 -20.10 10.94
CA ALA A 78 -56.79 -19.95 11.97
C ALA A 78 -55.60 -20.91 11.76
N ALA A 79 -55.88 -22.18 11.41
CA ALA A 79 -54.85 -23.17 11.12
C ALA A 79 -54.00 -22.79 9.88
N ILE A 80 -54.65 -22.33 8.80
CA ILE A 80 -53.97 -21.89 7.58
C ILE A 80 -53.14 -20.64 7.88
N SER A 81 -53.70 -19.67 8.62
CA SER A 81 -52.97 -18.45 9.01
C SER A 81 -51.73 -18.76 9.87
N ALA A 82 -51.84 -19.69 10.80
CA ALA A 82 -50.72 -20.12 11.64
C ALA A 82 -49.61 -20.78 10.81
N LEU A 83 -49.99 -21.68 9.89
CA LEU A 83 -49.06 -22.35 8.97
C LEU A 83 -48.33 -21.35 8.06
N PHE A 84 -49.08 -20.46 7.42
CA PHE A 84 -48.51 -19.46 6.53
C PHE A 84 -47.61 -18.48 7.28
N SER A 85 -48.02 -17.99 8.43
CA SER A 85 -47.21 -17.10 9.27
C SER A 85 -45.91 -17.76 9.74
N TYR A 86 -45.96 -19.05 10.07
CA TYR A 86 -44.78 -19.82 10.46
C TYR A 86 -43.75 -19.91 9.30
N PHE A 87 -44.18 -20.32 8.11
CA PHE A 87 -43.31 -20.44 6.96
C PHE A 87 -42.77 -19.08 6.52
N PHE A 88 -43.58 -18.04 6.47
CA PHE A 88 -43.18 -16.69 6.12
C PHE A 88 -42.17 -16.13 7.12
N SER A 89 -42.43 -16.28 8.40
CA SER A 89 -41.50 -15.82 9.44
C SER A 89 -40.16 -16.57 9.39
N ARG A 90 -40.18 -17.88 9.10
CA ARG A 90 -38.96 -18.68 8.97
C ARG A 90 -38.20 -18.36 7.68
N GLY A 91 -38.88 -18.12 6.57
CA GLY A 91 -38.25 -17.81 5.27
C GLY A 91 -37.54 -16.47 5.24
N ILE A 92 -37.99 -15.47 5.97
CA ILE A 92 -37.42 -14.13 5.96
C ILE A 92 -36.62 -13.84 7.23
N THR A 93 -37.12 -14.14 8.40
CA THR A 93 -36.51 -13.70 9.67
C THR A 93 -35.22 -14.46 9.96
N THR A 94 -35.17 -15.75 9.69
CA THR A 94 -34.01 -16.58 10.00
C THR A 94 -32.78 -16.17 9.16
N PRO A 95 -32.87 -15.99 7.82
CA PRO A 95 -31.77 -15.49 7.00
C PRO A 95 -31.26 -14.10 7.43
N ILE A 96 -32.17 -13.17 7.73
CA ILE A 96 -31.81 -11.82 8.19
C ILE A 96 -31.04 -11.86 9.53
N LEU A 97 -31.48 -12.71 10.47
CA LEU A 97 -30.76 -12.89 11.73
C LEU A 97 -29.36 -13.49 11.53
N SER A 98 -29.20 -14.43 10.59
CA SER A 98 -27.91 -15.01 10.25
C SER A 98 -26.98 -13.96 9.61
N LEU A 99 -27.48 -13.13 8.70
CA LEU A 99 -26.76 -12.00 8.12
C LEU A 99 -26.30 -11.00 9.19
N SER A 100 -27.21 -10.64 10.10
CA SER A 100 -26.88 -9.73 11.21
C SER A 100 -25.80 -10.29 12.13
N LYS A 101 -25.81 -11.60 12.40
CA LYS A 101 -24.78 -12.27 13.19
C LYS A 101 -23.44 -12.27 12.45
N SER A 102 -23.43 -12.61 11.17
CA SER A 102 -22.22 -12.60 10.35
C SER A 102 -21.65 -11.18 10.21
N ALA A 103 -22.50 -10.17 9.99
CA ALA A 103 -22.06 -8.77 9.95
C ALA A 103 -21.43 -8.32 11.28
N ASN A 104 -21.94 -8.79 12.43
CA ASN A 104 -21.32 -8.51 13.73
C ASN A 104 -19.96 -9.23 13.91
N GLN A 105 -19.76 -10.40 13.34
CA GLN A 105 -18.44 -11.06 13.31
C GLN A 105 -17.47 -10.31 12.38
N MET A 106 -17.94 -9.90 11.19
CA MET A 106 -17.18 -9.08 10.25
C MET A 106 -16.75 -7.74 10.85
N SER A 107 -17.61 -7.10 11.65
CA SER A 107 -17.26 -5.85 12.35
C SER A 107 -16.14 -5.99 13.36
N LYS A 108 -15.87 -7.22 13.83
CA LYS A 108 -14.74 -7.56 14.70
C LYS A 108 -13.49 -7.98 13.92
N LEU A 109 -13.53 -7.91 12.59
CA LEU A 109 -12.48 -8.32 11.68
C LEU A 109 -12.07 -9.80 11.84
N GLU A 110 -13.02 -10.69 12.19
CA GLU A 110 -12.76 -12.12 12.24
C GLU A 110 -12.45 -12.65 10.81
N PRO A 111 -11.28 -13.22 10.53
CA PRO A 111 -10.85 -13.53 9.14
C PRO A 111 -11.77 -14.51 8.40
N ASP A 112 -12.40 -15.43 9.15
CA ASP A 112 -13.26 -16.47 8.61
C ASP A 112 -14.75 -16.09 8.62
N ALA A 113 -15.08 -14.86 9.01
CA ALA A 113 -16.46 -14.40 9.03
C ALA A 113 -17.06 -14.41 7.62
N ARG A 114 -18.16 -15.15 7.45
CA ARG A 114 -18.89 -15.24 6.19
C ARG A 114 -20.40 -15.20 6.44
N ALA A 115 -21.11 -14.47 5.60
CA ALA A 115 -22.55 -14.50 5.53
C ALA A 115 -22.98 -15.71 4.68
N ILE A 116 -23.42 -16.80 5.34
CA ILE A 116 -23.90 -18.01 4.67
C ILE A 116 -25.44 -17.95 4.66
N VAL A 117 -26.01 -17.69 3.50
CA VAL A 117 -27.45 -17.69 3.27
C VAL A 117 -27.75 -18.53 2.02
N SER A 118 -28.54 -19.59 2.19
CA SER A 118 -28.91 -20.50 1.12
C SER A 118 -30.17 -20.04 0.37
N SER A 119 -30.38 -18.73 0.25
CA SER A 119 -31.49 -18.17 -0.52
C SER A 119 -31.04 -17.77 -1.92
N LYS A 120 -31.94 -17.92 -2.92
CA LYS A 120 -31.68 -17.50 -4.32
C LYS A 120 -32.40 -16.19 -4.67
N ASP A 121 -32.89 -15.49 -3.67
CA ASP A 121 -33.58 -14.21 -3.75
C ASP A 121 -32.65 -13.01 -3.44
N GLU A 122 -33.25 -11.87 -3.19
CA GLU A 122 -32.57 -10.62 -2.84
C GLU A 122 -31.76 -10.75 -1.53
N ILE A 123 -32.15 -11.65 -0.63
CA ILE A 123 -31.42 -11.91 0.63
C ILE A 123 -30.11 -12.67 0.33
N GLY A 124 -30.14 -13.61 -0.62
CA GLY A 124 -28.95 -14.30 -1.11
C GLY A 124 -27.98 -13.36 -1.84
N ALA A 125 -28.52 -12.45 -2.66
CA ALA A 125 -27.72 -11.41 -3.31
C ALA A 125 -27.04 -10.49 -2.27
N LEU A 126 -27.81 -10.02 -1.27
CA LEU A 126 -27.29 -9.19 -0.18
C LEU A 126 -26.18 -9.91 0.61
N ALA A 127 -26.32 -11.22 0.86
CA ALA A 127 -25.28 -12.00 1.52
C ALA A 127 -23.98 -12.03 0.71
N THR A 128 -24.11 -12.15 -0.62
CA THR A 128 -22.97 -12.12 -1.54
C THR A 128 -22.29 -10.75 -1.54
N ASP A 129 -23.05 -9.67 -1.61
CA ASP A 129 -22.55 -8.31 -1.60
C ASP A 129 -21.82 -7.98 -0.29
N ILE A 130 -22.38 -8.39 0.85
CA ILE A 130 -21.73 -8.25 2.16
C ILE A 130 -20.40 -9.02 2.21
N ASN A 131 -20.35 -10.24 1.67
CA ASN A 131 -19.12 -11.01 1.60
C ASN A 131 -18.06 -10.33 0.72
N ASN A 132 -18.45 -9.81 -0.45
CA ASN A 132 -17.57 -9.10 -1.37
C ASN A 132 -17.00 -7.82 -0.73
N LEU A 133 -17.86 -7.03 -0.06
CA LEU A 133 -17.44 -5.85 0.69
C LEU A 133 -16.44 -6.20 1.79
N TYR A 134 -16.71 -7.27 2.53
CA TYR A 134 -15.83 -7.71 3.61
C TYR A 134 -14.46 -8.15 3.08
N GLN A 135 -14.42 -8.93 1.98
CA GLN A 135 -13.16 -9.32 1.33
C GLN A 135 -12.37 -8.10 0.84
N SER A 136 -13.03 -7.14 0.22
CA SER A 136 -12.39 -5.88 -0.21
C SER A 136 -11.84 -5.09 0.96
N LEU A 137 -12.56 -5.05 2.09
CA LEU A 137 -12.09 -4.42 3.33
C LEU A 137 -10.84 -5.09 3.88
N LEU A 138 -10.81 -6.42 3.98
CA LEU A 138 -9.64 -7.16 4.45
C LEU A 138 -8.41 -6.94 3.56
N LEU A 139 -8.59 -6.93 2.24
CA LEU A 139 -7.52 -6.62 1.29
C LEU A 139 -6.98 -5.19 1.48
N THR A 140 -7.88 -4.23 1.69
CA THR A 140 -7.49 -2.84 1.93
C THR A 140 -6.71 -2.68 3.22
N ILE A 141 -7.15 -3.33 4.31
CA ILE A 141 -6.44 -3.33 5.60
C ILE A 141 -5.03 -3.91 5.43
N ARG A 142 -4.93 -5.06 4.76
CA ARG A 142 -3.62 -5.69 4.52
C ARG A 142 -2.68 -4.80 3.70
N ASN A 143 -3.20 -4.14 2.68
CA ASN A 143 -2.39 -3.21 1.88
C ASN A 143 -1.94 -2.00 2.71
N LEU A 144 -2.81 -1.46 3.57
CA LEU A 144 -2.46 -0.37 4.48
C LEU A 144 -1.40 -0.78 5.51
N GLU A 145 -1.46 -2.02 6.03
CA GLU A 145 -0.44 -2.55 6.94
C GLU A 145 0.92 -2.66 6.24
N LEU A 146 0.96 -3.18 5.01
CA LEU A 146 2.17 -3.26 4.21
C LEU A 146 2.75 -1.87 3.87
N GLU A 147 1.91 -0.91 3.52
CA GLU A 147 2.34 0.48 3.28
C GLU A 147 2.87 1.14 4.57
N LYS A 148 2.19 0.92 5.70
CA LYS A 148 2.66 1.40 7.01
C LYS A 148 4.03 0.84 7.37
N GLU A 149 4.26 -0.46 7.12
CA GLU A 149 5.55 -1.10 7.38
C GLU A 149 6.66 -0.48 6.50
N LYS A 150 6.39 -0.29 5.20
CA LYS A 150 7.33 0.40 4.29
C LYS A 150 7.67 1.82 4.76
N VAL A 151 6.65 2.60 5.15
CA VAL A 151 6.87 3.97 5.65
C VAL A 151 7.69 3.95 6.94
N SER A 152 7.40 3.02 7.87
CA SER A 152 8.14 2.88 9.12
C SER A 152 9.61 2.50 8.89
N LEU A 153 9.89 1.60 7.93
CA LEU A 153 11.26 1.24 7.56
C LEU A 153 12.00 2.45 6.96
N ALA A 154 11.38 3.16 6.02
CA ALA A 154 11.98 4.35 5.40
C ALA A 154 12.23 5.47 6.42
N GLU A 155 11.35 5.65 7.40
CA GLU A 155 11.53 6.61 8.48
C GLU A 155 12.71 6.22 9.39
N LYS A 156 12.83 4.95 9.74
CA LYS A 156 13.96 4.42 10.51
C LYS A 156 15.29 4.63 9.78
N GLU A 157 15.36 4.26 8.51
CA GLU A 157 16.57 4.48 7.67
C GLU A 157 16.97 5.96 7.62
N LYS A 158 15.98 6.86 7.51
CA LYS A 158 16.22 8.31 7.54
C LYS A 158 16.77 8.79 8.88
N ILE A 159 16.23 8.28 10.00
CA ILE A 159 16.72 8.63 11.35
C ILE A 159 18.15 8.13 11.54
N ASP A 160 18.44 6.89 11.14
CA ASP A 160 19.76 6.29 11.26
C ASP A 160 20.78 7.04 10.37
N PHE A 161 20.40 7.43 9.15
CA PHE A 161 21.22 8.28 8.27
C PHE A 161 21.55 9.63 8.94
N LEU A 162 20.55 10.34 9.49
CA LEU A 162 20.76 11.63 10.15
C LEU A 162 21.62 11.52 11.42
N ARG A 163 21.45 10.41 12.18
CA ARG A 163 22.28 10.13 13.35
C ARG A 163 23.73 9.97 12.98
N THR A 164 24.01 9.14 11.96
CA THR A 164 25.37 8.90 11.46
C THR A 164 25.96 10.17 10.88
N ALA A 165 25.20 10.93 10.08
CA ALA A 165 25.64 12.23 9.55
C ALA A 165 26.05 13.19 10.65
N SER A 166 25.26 13.29 11.72
CA SER A 166 25.55 14.14 12.87
C SER A 166 26.83 13.73 13.58
N HIS A 167 27.07 12.42 13.70
CA HIS A 167 28.28 11.89 14.31
C HIS A 167 29.52 12.18 13.46
N GLU A 168 29.44 11.94 12.16
CA GLU A 168 30.54 12.17 11.21
C GLU A 168 30.88 13.66 11.05
N LEU A 169 29.90 14.55 11.15
CA LEU A 169 30.13 16.00 11.15
C LEU A 169 30.73 16.50 12.47
N LYS A 170 30.41 15.88 13.60
CA LYS A 170 30.93 16.29 14.91
C LYS A 170 32.43 16.11 15.04
N THR A 171 33.00 15.06 14.45
CA THR A 171 34.42 14.72 14.53
C THR A 171 35.32 15.83 13.95
N PRO A 172 35.18 16.25 12.67
CA PRO A 172 36.00 17.31 12.10
C PRO A 172 35.73 18.69 12.76
N VAL A 173 34.51 18.97 13.24
CA VAL A 173 34.24 20.19 14.02
C VAL A 173 35.03 20.20 15.30
N THR A 174 35.09 19.06 16.02
CA THR A 174 35.86 18.94 17.27
C THR A 174 37.37 19.09 17.00
N GLU A 175 37.87 18.48 15.92
CA GLU A 175 39.28 18.60 15.50
C GLU A 175 39.63 20.03 15.14
N LEU A 176 38.80 20.74 14.36
CA LEU A 176 38.96 22.14 14.03
C LEU A 176 39.01 23.02 15.26
N ASN A 177 38.05 22.86 16.18
CA ASN A 177 38.00 23.62 17.41
C ASN A 177 39.24 23.40 18.28
N ALA A 178 39.64 22.13 18.48
CA ALA A 178 40.86 21.83 19.26
C ALA A 178 42.13 22.40 18.61
N THR A 179 42.24 22.36 17.30
CA THR A 179 43.39 22.96 16.59
C THR A 179 43.41 24.46 16.77
N LEU A 180 42.27 25.14 16.60
CA LEU A 180 42.14 26.58 16.78
C LEU A 180 42.42 27.03 18.23
N GLU A 181 41.88 26.30 19.24
CA GLU A 181 42.14 26.57 20.66
C GLU A 181 43.65 26.45 20.98
N ASN A 182 44.30 25.36 20.50
CA ASN A 182 45.74 25.22 20.72
C ASN A 182 46.57 26.32 20.02
N MET A 183 46.16 26.75 18.81
CA MET A 183 46.74 27.90 18.14
C MET A 183 46.60 29.20 18.92
N ILE A 184 45.37 29.46 19.45
CA ILE A 184 45.08 30.67 20.26
C ILE A 184 45.92 30.68 21.54
N LEU A 185 46.05 29.53 22.20
CA LEU A 185 46.83 29.37 23.42
C LEU A 185 48.34 29.30 23.16
N GLY A 186 48.75 29.20 21.93
CA GLY A 186 50.17 29.08 21.55
C GLY A 186 50.87 27.84 22.11
N ILE A 187 50.19 26.69 22.16
CA ILE A 187 50.71 25.45 22.75
C ILE A 187 51.53 24.68 21.72
N GLY A 188 52.77 24.37 22.06
CA GLY A 188 53.63 23.46 21.28
C GLY A 188 53.78 23.86 19.83
N GLU A 189 53.56 22.88 18.94
CA GLU A 189 53.69 22.99 17.47
C GLU A 189 52.61 23.93 16.86
N TYR A 190 51.50 24.14 17.52
CA TYR A 190 50.38 24.97 17.04
C TYR A 190 50.71 26.49 16.94
N ARG A 191 51.91 26.89 17.34
CA ARG A 191 52.46 28.24 17.11
C ARG A 191 52.85 28.48 15.67
N ASP A 192 53.04 27.40 14.89
CA ASP A 192 53.33 27.45 13.45
C ASP A 192 52.03 27.68 12.68
N TYR A 193 51.60 28.93 12.58
CA TYR A 193 50.39 29.32 11.85
C TYR A 193 50.48 29.02 10.35
N GLU A 194 51.68 29.03 9.77
CA GLU A 194 51.85 28.73 8.34
C GLU A 194 51.48 27.27 8.04
N THR A 195 51.73 26.36 8.95
CA THR A 195 51.35 24.96 8.82
C THR A 195 49.89 24.68 9.23
N TYR A 196 49.41 25.28 10.33
CA TYR A 196 48.11 24.91 10.89
C TYR A 196 46.93 25.66 10.30
N LEU A 197 47.06 26.89 9.79
CA LEU A 197 45.98 27.59 9.08
C LEU A 197 45.53 26.88 7.80
N PRO A 198 46.47 26.39 6.92
CA PRO A 198 46.06 25.56 5.80
C PRO A 198 45.30 24.29 6.22
N LYS A 199 45.71 23.62 7.30
CA LYS A 199 44.98 22.45 7.85
C LYS A 199 43.59 22.81 8.31
N CYS A 200 43.41 23.91 9.03
CA CYS A 200 42.08 24.40 9.42
C CYS A 200 41.18 24.70 8.20
N LYS A 201 41.76 25.28 7.15
CA LYS A 201 41.06 25.54 5.90
C LYS A 201 40.65 24.23 5.22
N GLU A 202 41.52 23.23 5.15
CA GLU A 202 41.22 21.91 4.60
C GLU A 202 40.06 21.21 5.33
N ILE A 203 40.07 21.21 6.69
CA ILE A 203 38.97 20.68 7.51
C ILE A 203 37.65 21.42 7.21
N THR A 204 37.72 22.75 7.02
CA THR A 204 36.52 23.56 6.71
C THR A 204 35.98 23.24 5.33
N GLU A 205 36.85 23.04 4.32
CA GLU A 205 36.46 22.65 2.96
C GLU A 205 35.84 21.24 2.95
N GLN A 206 36.44 20.32 3.71
CA GLN A 206 35.89 18.97 3.91
C GLN A 206 34.50 18.99 4.55
N LEU A 207 34.32 19.76 5.62
CA LEU A 207 33.00 19.97 6.25
C LEU A 207 31.97 20.52 5.26
N GLY A 208 32.36 21.52 4.46
CA GLY A 208 31.50 22.06 3.42
C GLY A 208 31.09 21.02 2.37
N GLY A 209 32.01 20.10 2.02
CA GLY A 209 31.74 18.93 1.18
C GLY A 209 30.72 17.98 1.81
N MET A 210 30.96 17.58 3.07
CA MET A 210 30.07 16.68 3.83
C MET A 210 28.65 17.24 3.94
N ILE A 211 28.50 18.51 4.27
CA ILE A 211 27.20 19.18 4.37
C ILE A 211 26.46 19.12 3.02
N ARG A 212 27.17 19.43 1.91
CA ARG A 212 26.56 19.35 0.57
C ARG A 212 26.13 17.91 0.23
N ASP A 213 26.92 16.91 0.58
CA ASP A 213 26.60 15.51 0.32
C ASP A 213 25.42 15.02 1.15
N VAL A 214 25.35 15.38 2.44
CA VAL A 214 24.20 15.08 3.33
C VAL A 214 22.92 15.72 2.80
N LEU A 215 22.96 17.01 2.41
CA LEU A 215 21.81 17.71 1.83
C LEU A 215 21.36 17.06 0.52
N ASN A 216 22.30 16.65 -0.31
CA ASN A 216 22.01 15.97 -1.57
C ASN A 216 21.38 14.59 -1.34
N ALA A 217 21.93 13.79 -0.44
CA ALA A 217 21.38 12.48 -0.08
C ALA A 217 19.98 12.62 0.52
N SER A 218 19.77 13.57 1.43
CA SER A 218 18.47 13.86 2.03
C SER A 218 17.41 14.28 0.98
N ARG A 219 17.80 15.11 0.00
CA ARG A 219 16.90 15.50 -1.10
C ARG A 219 16.53 14.32 -1.98
N LEU A 220 17.46 13.42 -2.26
CA LEU A 220 17.20 12.21 -3.05
C LEU A 220 16.19 11.28 -2.35
N GLN A 221 16.20 11.20 -1.01
CA GLN A 221 15.25 10.41 -0.25
C GLN A 221 13.83 11.01 -0.20
N THR A 222 13.72 12.35 -0.12
CA THR A 222 12.44 13.03 0.16
C THR A 222 11.70 13.52 -1.07
N GLN A 223 12.41 13.84 -2.14
CA GLN A 223 11.79 14.35 -3.36
C GLN A 223 11.52 13.18 -4.33
N GLY A 224 10.23 13.01 -4.70
CA GLY A 224 9.88 12.29 -5.92
C GLY A 224 10.69 12.85 -7.11
N ASN A 225 10.76 12.13 -8.23
CA ASN A 225 11.46 12.56 -9.45
C ASN A 225 10.96 13.92 -9.93
N ASN A 226 11.47 15.02 -9.33
CA ASN A 226 11.11 16.38 -9.72
C ASN A 226 11.98 16.93 -10.86
N GLU A 227 13.08 16.22 -11.20
CA GLU A 227 13.87 16.57 -12.37
C GLU A 227 13.20 15.97 -13.61
N PRO A 228 12.90 16.79 -14.64
CA PRO A 228 12.27 16.29 -15.86
C PRO A 228 13.22 15.34 -16.59
N CYS A 229 12.65 14.23 -17.09
CA CYS A 229 13.39 13.35 -17.99
C CYS A 229 13.63 14.07 -19.33
N SER A 230 14.83 13.93 -19.88
CA SER A 230 15.22 14.42 -21.19
C SER A 230 15.80 13.27 -22.03
N ASN A 231 15.75 13.43 -23.34
CA ASN A 231 16.34 12.46 -24.25
C ASN A 231 17.76 12.97 -24.64
N PHE A 232 18.79 12.20 -24.31
CA PHE A 232 20.18 12.59 -24.55
C PHE A 232 21.05 11.40 -24.95
N SER A 233 22.18 11.68 -25.61
CA SER A 233 23.20 10.70 -25.98
C SER A 233 24.10 10.39 -24.78
N LEU A 234 24.20 9.12 -24.41
CA LEU A 234 25.10 8.66 -23.35
C LEU A 234 26.59 8.88 -23.75
N LYS A 235 26.89 8.72 -25.00
CA LYS A 235 28.29 8.97 -25.51
C LYS A 235 28.68 10.43 -25.34
N ALA A 236 27.79 11.37 -25.68
CA ALA A 236 28.06 12.80 -25.49
C ALA A 236 28.22 13.15 -24.01
N LEU A 237 27.31 12.65 -23.16
CA LEU A 237 27.35 12.81 -21.71
C LEU A 237 28.67 12.29 -21.12
N LEU A 238 29.06 11.05 -21.46
CA LEU A 238 30.27 10.43 -20.94
C LEU A 238 31.55 11.15 -21.40
N THR A 239 31.58 11.63 -22.65
CA THR A 239 32.69 12.42 -23.17
C THR A 239 32.88 13.70 -22.36
N GLU A 240 31.81 14.44 -22.10
CA GLU A 240 31.85 15.67 -21.28
C GLU A 240 32.29 15.38 -19.84
N LEU A 241 31.69 14.34 -19.21
CA LEU A 241 31.96 14.02 -17.82
C LEU A 241 33.34 13.45 -17.56
N CYS A 242 33.92 12.65 -18.46
CA CYS A 242 35.20 12.01 -18.23
C CYS A 242 36.39 12.98 -18.33
N GLU A 243 36.24 14.06 -19.08
CA GLU A 243 37.38 14.97 -19.38
C GLU A 243 38.01 15.62 -18.12
N PRO A 244 37.24 16.20 -17.18
CA PRO A 244 37.80 16.74 -15.94
C PRO A 244 38.53 15.68 -15.11
N TYR A 245 37.99 14.46 -15.02
CA TYR A 245 38.59 13.37 -14.25
C TYR A 245 39.83 12.80 -14.93
N ARG A 246 39.90 12.80 -16.27
CA ARG A 246 41.09 12.45 -17.02
C ARG A 246 42.24 13.39 -16.67
N LEU A 247 41.99 14.70 -16.68
CA LEU A 247 43.03 15.70 -16.33
C LEU A 247 43.55 15.53 -14.89
N ILE A 248 42.62 15.26 -13.92
CA ILE A 248 42.99 15.02 -12.52
C ILE A 248 43.83 13.73 -12.41
N ALA A 249 43.42 12.66 -13.08
CA ALA A 249 44.09 11.37 -13.07
C ALA A 249 45.50 11.51 -13.67
N GLU A 250 45.68 12.17 -14.82
CA GLU A 250 46.95 12.43 -15.47
C GLU A 250 47.89 13.25 -14.58
N ALA A 251 47.35 14.29 -13.89
CA ALA A 251 48.11 15.08 -12.93
C ALA A 251 48.61 14.25 -11.73
N LYS A 252 47.88 13.18 -11.36
CA LYS A 252 48.30 12.19 -10.34
C LYS A 252 49.26 11.11 -10.90
N GLY A 253 49.55 11.09 -12.18
CA GLY A 253 50.34 10.04 -12.82
C GLY A 253 49.57 8.74 -13.07
N VAL A 254 48.23 8.80 -13.10
CA VAL A 254 47.33 7.67 -13.38
C VAL A 254 46.98 7.66 -14.88
N LYS A 255 47.03 6.48 -15.51
CA LYS A 255 46.63 6.31 -16.92
C LYS A 255 45.10 6.26 -17.04
N PHE A 256 44.48 7.20 -17.76
CA PHE A 256 43.05 7.25 -17.96
C PHE A 256 42.70 6.89 -19.41
N LYS A 257 41.95 5.79 -19.62
CA LYS A 257 41.49 5.33 -20.93
C LYS A 257 39.98 5.47 -21.07
N ILE A 258 39.50 5.95 -22.23
CA ILE A 258 38.08 6.10 -22.55
C ILE A 258 37.83 5.37 -23.87
N GLU A 259 36.91 4.38 -23.85
CA GLU A 259 36.53 3.61 -25.02
C GLU A 259 35.00 3.63 -25.15
N LEU A 260 34.44 4.47 -26.02
CA LEU A 260 33.02 4.64 -26.26
C LEU A 260 32.65 4.07 -27.63
N SER A 261 32.57 2.74 -27.71
CA SER A 261 32.36 1.99 -28.97
C SER A 261 30.97 2.09 -29.55
N SER A 262 29.98 2.36 -28.72
CA SER A 262 28.57 2.53 -29.12
C SER A 262 28.02 3.88 -28.64
N ASP A 263 26.85 4.25 -29.13
CA ASP A 263 26.05 5.35 -28.60
C ASP A 263 24.67 4.83 -28.28
N ALA A 264 24.04 5.36 -27.24
CA ALA A 264 22.67 5.05 -26.87
C ALA A 264 21.97 6.35 -26.44
N PHE A 265 20.72 6.49 -26.89
CA PHE A 265 19.83 7.55 -26.42
C PHE A 265 18.98 7.01 -25.28
N VAL A 266 18.94 7.73 -24.17
CA VAL A 266 18.16 7.37 -22.98
C VAL A 266 17.23 8.50 -22.59
N TYR A 267 16.06 8.14 -22.05
CA TYR A 267 15.08 9.09 -21.52
C TYR A 267 15.08 9.04 -20.00
N LEU A 268 15.96 9.84 -19.39
CA LEU A 268 16.22 9.85 -17.95
C LEU A 268 16.40 11.29 -17.43
N PRO A 269 16.36 11.52 -16.11
CA PRO A 269 16.80 12.78 -15.49
C PRO A 269 18.33 12.92 -15.64
N GLU A 270 18.77 13.76 -16.54
CA GLU A 270 20.18 13.91 -16.94
C GLU A 270 21.09 14.30 -15.77
N GLY A 271 20.65 15.26 -14.93
CA GLY A 271 21.45 15.73 -13.80
C GLY A 271 21.64 14.66 -12.71
N GLN A 272 20.63 13.80 -12.48
CA GLN A 272 20.79 12.68 -11.54
C GLN A 272 21.80 11.66 -12.09
N LEU A 273 21.70 11.31 -13.37
CA LEU A 273 22.63 10.37 -13.99
C LEU A 273 24.07 10.95 -14.02
N LYS A 274 24.25 12.21 -14.39
CA LYS A 274 25.52 12.94 -14.30
C LYS A 274 26.13 12.81 -12.91
N LYS A 275 25.34 13.02 -11.87
CA LYS A 275 25.77 12.95 -10.49
C LYS A 275 26.23 11.53 -10.08
N ALA A 276 25.47 10.49 -10.47
CA ALA A 276 25.86 9.10 -10.19
C ALA A 276 27.20 8.75 -10.87
N ILE A 277 27.33 9.05 -12.17
CA ILE A 277 28.56 8.76 -12.92
C ILE A 277 29.73 9.57 -12.36
N SER A 278 29.54 10.85 -12.03
CA SER A 278 30.58 11.69 -11.41
C SER A 278 31.12 11.13 -10.10
N ASN A 279 30.22 10.57 -9.24
CA ASN A 279 30.66 9.92 -8.01
C ASN A 279 31.51 8.65 -8.28
N ILE A 280 31.11 7.86 -9.30
CA ILE A 280 31.87 6.67 -9.70
C ILE A 280 33.27 7.06 -10.22
N LEU A 281 33.32 8.07 -11.09
CA LEU A 281 34.60 8.57 -11.64
C LEU A 281 35.47 9.18 -10.55
N SER A 282 34.90 9.96 -9.64
CA SER A 282 35.59 10.53 -8.47
C SER A 282 36.22 9.43 -7.60
N ASN A 283 35.42 8.38 -7.30
CA ASN A 283 35.95 7.23 -6.57
C ASN A 283 37.09 6.55 -7.29
N ALA A 284 36.94 6.28 -8.59
CA ALA A 284 38.02 5.68 -9.38
C ALA A 284 39.32 6.49 -9.31
N VAL A 285 39.26 7.83 -9.48
CA VAL A 285 40.43 8.71 -9.41
C VAL A 285 41.00 8.81 -8.00
N ASN A 286 40.18 8.78 -6.97
CA ASN A 286 40.64 8.90 -5.57
C ASN A 286 41.36 7.64 -5.09
N TYR A 287 40.89 6.46 -5.49
CA TYR A 287 41.41 5.17 -5.00
C TYR A 287 42.45 4.51 -5.97
N THR A 288 42.83 5.19 -7.07
CA THR A 288 43.86 4.71 -7.97
C THR A 288 45.19 5.44 -7.68
N GLU A 289 46.26 4.69 -7.50
CA GLU A 289 47.58 5.22 -7.21
C GLU A 289 48.38 5.58 -8.50
N ALA A 290 49.38 6.39 -8.33
CA ALA A 290 50.27 6.75 -9.45
C ALA A 290 50.91 5.52 -10.13
N GLY A 291 50.94 5.51 -11.45
CA GLY A 291 51.43 4.39 -12.27
C GLY A 291 50.34 3.35 -12.64
N GLN A 292 49.21 3.34 -11.95
CA GLN A 292 48.05 2.48 -12.22
C GLN A 292 47.13 3.05 -13.30
N SER A 293 46.03 2.34 -13.62
CA SER A 293 45.13 2.73 -14.71
C SER A 293 43.64 2.74 -14.30
N ILE A 294 42.91 3.67 -14.95
CA ILE A 294 41.45 3.74 -14.95
C ILE A 294 40.98 3.52 -16.38
N SER A 295 39.93 2.71 -16.57
CA SER A 295 39.32 2.46 -17.87
C SER A 295 37.82 2.69 -17.81
N VAL A 296 37.29 3.54 -18.70
CA VAL A 296 35.86 3.80 -18.90
C VAL A 296 35.46 3.24 -20.25
N VAL A 297 34.62 2.22 -20.24
CA VAL A 297 34.15 1.53 -21.45
C VAL A 297 32.64 1.63 -21.54
N PHE A 298 32.12 2.07 -22.70
CA PHE A 298 30.70 2.02 -23.01
C PHE A 298 30.46 1.22 -24.29
N ASP A 299 29.83 0.08 -24.15
CA ASP A 299 29.47 -0.83 -25.25
C ASP A 299 28.14 -1.56 -24.94
N LYS A 300 27.30 -1.74 -25.98
CA LYS A 300 26.03 -2.49 -25.91
C LYS A 300 25.14 -2.10 -24.72
N ASN A 301 24.93 -0.80 -24.51
CA ASN A 301 24.14 -0.23 -23.40
C ASN A 301 24.72 -0.55 -22.00
N ARG A 302 25.98 -0.87 -21.90
CA ARG A 302 26.69 -1.15 -20.65
C ARG A 302 27.83 -0.16 -20.46
N LEU A 303 27.76 0.59 -19.37
CA LEU A 303 28.87 1.39 -18.89
C LEU A 303 29.69 0.57 -17.89
N SER A 304 30.97 0.53 -18.06
CA SER A 304 31.95 -0.11 -17.16
C SER A 304 33.05 0.89 -16.82
N VAL A 305 33.20 1.14 -15.52
CA VAL A 305 34.30 1.96 -14.97
C VAL A 305 35.16 1.05 -14.11
N SER A 306 36.37 0.75 -14.59
CA SER A 306 37.32 -0.11 -13.91
C SER A 306 38.49 0.73 -13.44
N ASN A 307 38.97 0.47 -12.24
CA ASN A 307 40.16 1.13 -11.70
C ASN A 307 41.08 0.13 -10.99
N GLU A 308 42.35 0.22 -11.23
CA GLU A 308 43.37 -0.55 -10.51
C GLU A 308 43.50 0.02 -9.09
N CYS A 309 43.33 -0.84 -8.09
CA CYS A 309 43.42 -0.52 -6.66
C CYS A 309 43.45 -1.81 -5.83
N SER A 310 43.61 -1.69 -4.52
CA SER A 310 43.44 -2.83 -3.62
C SER A 310 42.03 -3.40 -3.72
N VAL A 311 41.91 -4.72 -3.92
CA VAL A 311 40.63 -5.40 -4.05
C VAL A 311 39.96 -5.48 -2.69
N LEU A 312 38.67 -5.13 -2.65
CA LEU A 312 37.87 -5.20 -1.43
C LEU A 312 37.43 -6.65 -1.15
N PRO A 313 37.63 -7.14 0.07
CA PRO A 313 37.13 -8.46 0.46
C PRO A 313 35.58 -8.52 0.42
N PRO A 314 34.99 -9.71 0.21
CA PRO A 314 33.54 -9.88 0.10
C PRO A 314 32.75 -9.32 1.28
N GLU A 315 33.30 -9.41 2.50
CA GLU A 315 32.69 -8.89 3.72
C GLU A 315 32.50 -7.37 3.66
N GLN A 316 33.50 -6.65 3.14
CA GLN A 316 33.44 -5.19 2.99
C GLN A 316 32.53 -4.76 1.82
N LEU A 317 32.47 -5.56 0.74
CA LEU A 317 31.62 -5.28 -0.41
C LEU A 317 30.12 -5.28 -0.05
N GLN A 318 29.69 -6.02 0.97
CA GLN A 318 28.31 -6.02 1.44
C GLN A 318 27.88 -4.67 2.02
N HIS A 319 28.83 -3.93 2.59
CA HIS A 319 28.59 -2.66 3.29
C HIS A 319 28.98 -1.43 2.48
N ILE A 320 29.59 -1.60 1.29
CA ILE A 320 30.18 -0.49 0.53
C ILE A 320 29.16 0.58 0.09
N PHE A 321 27.91 0.23 0.02
CA PHE A 321 26.80 1.14 -0.30
C PHE A 321 26.11 1.74 0.93
N GLU A 322 26.49 1.35 2.15
CA GLU A 322 25.97 1.96 3.36
C GLU A 322 26.49 3.41 3.49
N PRO A 323 25.65 4.33 3.96
CA PRO A 323 26.05 5.72 4.12
C PRO A 323 27.20 5.84 5.13
N PHE A 324 28.22 6.63 4.79
CA PHE A 324 29.42 6.88 5.59
C PHE A 324 30.35 5.66 5.78
N TYR A 325 30.03 4.51 5.18
CA TYR A 325 30.89 3.35 5.27
C TYR A 325 32.21 3.55 4.50
N ARG A 326 33.32 3.19 5.15
CA ARG A 326 34.69 3.28 4.60
C ARG A 326 35.49 2.05 5.04
N PRO A 327 35.98 1.23 4.10
CA PRO A 327 36.73 0.01 4.41
C PRO A 327 37.99 0.21 5.26
N ASP A 328 38.71 1.35 5.04
CA ASP A 328 39.97 1.68 5.71
C ASP A 328 39.90 3.06 6.37
N LEU A 329 39.83 3.08 7.69
CA LEU A 329 39.89 4.31 8.49
C LEU A 329 41.27 4.98 8.43
N ALA A 330 42.36 4.21 8.22
CA ALA A 330 43.74 4.71 8.27
C ALA A 330 44.18 5.47 6.98
N HIS A 331 43.72 5.08 5.79
CA HIS A 331 43.98 5.76 4.53
C HIS A 331 42.97 6.85 4.19
N SER A 332 41.92 6.94 4.97
CA SER A 332 40.76 7.78 4.71
C SER A 332 40.99 9.27 4.87
N GLN A 333 41.93 9.68 5.72
CA GLN A 333 42.26 11.10 5.89
C GLN A 333 43.02 11.68 4.67
N ALA A 334 43.83 10.86 3.99
CA ALA A 334 44.59 11.29 2.81
C ALA A 334 43.73 11.37 1.51
N THR A 335 42.63 10.63 1.40
CA THR A 335 41.78 10.56 0.18
C THR A 335 40.55 11.44 0.20
N GLY A 336 40.22 12.11 1.30
CA GLY A 336 39.22 13.17 1.39
C GLY A 336 37.76 12.76 1.12
N GLY A 337 37.43 11.47 1.01
CA GLY A 337 36.07 11.00 0.69
C GLY A 337 35.20 10.85 1.94
N ASN A 338 33.93 11.27 1.87
CA ASN A 338 32.99 11.28 3.02
C ASN A 338 32.18 9.98 3.19
N GLY A 339 32.47 8.90 2.42
CA GLY A 339 31.70 7.65 2.47
C GLY A 339 30.25 7.74 1.95
N LEU A 340 29.86 8.86 1.36
CA LEU A 340 28.51 9.07 0.80
C LEU A 340 28.43 8.85 -0.71
N GLY A 341 29.56 8.81 -1.42
CA GLY A 341 29.59 8.75 -2.88
C GLY A 341 28.85 7.53 -3.46
N LEU A 342 29.19 6.32 -3.01
CA LEU A 342 28.56 5.09 -3.47
C LEU A 342 27.11 4.94 -2.98
N TYR A 343 26.79 5.40 -1.79
CA TYR A 343 25.41 5.49 -1.31
C TYR A 343 24.54 6.39 -2.21
N ILE A 344 25.05 7.55 -2.62
CA ILE A 344 24.36 8.44 -3.57
C ILE A 344 24.19 7.75 -4.93
N VAL A 345 25.21 7.02 -5.41
CA VAL A 345 25.15 6.24 -6.65
C VAL A 345 24.02 5.20 -6.57
N GLN A 346 24.02 4.38 -5.53
CA GLN A 346 22.96 3.39 -5.31
C GLN A 346 21.58 4.03 -5.29
N THR A 347 21.39 5.06 -4.46
CA THR A 347 20.11 5.75 -4.32
C THR A 347 19.58 6.28 -5.66
N ILE A 348 20.47 6.83 -6.49
CA ILE A 348 20.09 7.34 -7.82
C ILE A 348 19.77 6.18 -8.77
N LEU A 349 20.62 5.15 -8.87
CA LEU A 349 20.45 4.05 -9.82
C LEU A 349 19.19 3.21 -9.48
N ASP A 350 18.93 2.95 -8.20
CA ASP A 350 17.71 2.28 -7.73
C ASP A 350 16.45 3.09 -8.11
N LYS A 351 16.49 4.40 -7.93
CA LYS A 351 15.41 5.31 -8.30
C LYS A 351 15.16 5.37 -9.81
N LEU A 352 16.22 5.26 -10.60
CA LEU A 352 16.16 5.20 -12.07
C LEU A 352 15.86 3.78 -12.59
N HIS A 353 15.74 2.78 -11.70
CA HIS A 353 15.53 1.37 -12.03
C HIS A 353 16.63 0.79 -12.94
N LEU A 354 17.84 1.31 -12.84
CA LEU A 354 18.99 0.82 -13.59
C LEU A 354 19.70 -0.30 -12.82
N LYS A 355 20.08 -1.36 -13.52
CA LYS A 355 20.85 -2.45 -12.94
C LYS A 355 22.32 -2.05 -12.86
N TYR A 356 22.94 -2.33 -11.73
CA TYR A 356 24.37 -2.03 -11.51
C TYR A 356 25.05 -3.14 -10.71
N GLN A 357 26.38 -3.17 -10.78
CA GLN A 357 27.22 -4.10 -10.02
C GLN A 357 28.55 -3.42 -9.69
N PHE A 358 29.07 -3.68 -8.51
CA PHE A 358 30.43 -3.29 -8.10
C PHE A 358 31.16 -4.54 -7.62
N VAL A 359 32.13 -5.00 -8.39
CA VAL A 359 32.80 -6.30 -8.21
C VAL A 359 34.29 -6.19 -8.46
N PRO A 360 35.11 -7.09 -7.92
CA PRO A 360 36.52 -7.21 -8.31
C PRO A 360 36.70 -7.45 -9.81
N MET A 361 37.77 -6.92 -10.38
CA MET A 361 38.16 -7.26 -11.76
C MET A 361 38.60 -8.73 -11.84
N PRO A 362 38.43 -9.39 -13.03
CA PRO A 362 38.77 -10.82 -13.18
C PRO A 362 40.21 -11.20 -12.87
N ASN A 363 41.11 -10.25 -12.86
CA ASN A 363 42.52 -10.42 -12.57
C ASN A 363 42.95 -10.01 -11.16
N ASP A 364 41.97 -9.72 -10.27
CA ASP A 364 42.16 -9.23 -8.89
C ASP A 364 43.12 -8.00 -8.79
N ARG A 365 43.20 -7.19 -9.85
CA ARG A 365 44.03 -5.97 -9.87
C ARG A 365 43.29 -4.70 -9.50
N GLY A 366 41.99 -4.80 -9.17
CA GLY A 366 41.18 -3.65 -8.84
C GLY A 366 39.69 -3.95 -8.85
N MET A 367 38.89 -2.88 -8.92
CA MET A 367 37.46 -2.91 -8.88
C MET A 367 36.81 -2.47 -10.18
N ASN A 368 35.63 -2.96 -10.46
CA ASN A 368 34.85 -2.62 -11.64
C ASN A 368 33.40 -2.28 -11.25
N PHE A 369 32.96 -1.08 -11.60
CA PHE A 369 31.56 -0.65 -11.48
C PHE A 369 30.87 -0.73 -12.84
N THR A 370 29.74 -1.42 -12.93
CA THR A 370 28.97 -1.53 -14.18
C THR A 370 27.56 -1.01 -14.00
N ILE A 371 27.05 -0.31 -15.03
CA ILE A 371 25.65 0.13 -15.14
C ILE A 371 25.10 -0.43 -16.45
N GLN A 372 23.90 -1.01 -16.41
CA GLN A 372 23.17 -1.49 -17.57
C GLN A 372 21.99 -0.54 -17.85
N PHE A 373 21.97 0.05 -19.03
CA PHE A 373 20.94 0.97 -19.51
C PHE A 373 19.83 0.26 -20.29
#